data_5c0403e14e44defc63238d6661e8009a
#
_entry.id   5c0403e14e44defc63238d6661e8009a
#
_cell.length_a   1.000
_cell.length_b   1.000
_cell.length_c   1.000
_cell.angle_alpha   90.00
_cell.angle_beta   90.00
_cell.angle_gamma   90.00
#
_symmetry.space_group_name_H-M   'P 1'
#
loop_
_entity.id
_entity.type
_entity.pdbx_description
1 polymer ?
#
loop_
_entity_poly.entity_id
_entity_poly.type
_entity_poly.pdbx_seq_one_letter_code
_entity_poly.pdbx_strand_id
1 'polypeptide(L)'
;MAVVGLVSLVGFIFSRYLLINTKDSVVDQTEFLGSHTNPPEIYGHPSTGLLYSPLNVHLAPMDRLILVDFADDPDYSSIELQVFDDARGRGARVLLYHKVGPADYYYTSRVFADVGEPDAASVIPEMEYRFDVTASGLNAELKMKDREGKSVEFQVNEAPHKKDSKGFLAPVGGSNAVTFDYFPFFHMKGMAFVRRSDSEVAIKIGGQNRTPSQIPIPVNWKLVYLSRYTTAPILGQWNKAHNDQLPAMRPGLSQAYQDGETCYELVNNAGHYEIHKMIGFNDKDNVSFEFSPAIPDLPGLKEGIELSGRFSAGANEVLGIVAGEYHIKRHGATINMEILPLDGYQPNPGTLWVKTWTWKSAMTVAVDGTVSMKSEWTRNG
;
A
#
# COMPACT_ATOMS: atom_id res chain seq x y z
N MET A 1 12.19 -7.50 29.55
CA MET A 1 11.25 -7.52 28.43
C MET A 1 11.77 -6.79 27.17
N ALA A 2 12.45 -5.66 27.26
CA ALA A 2 12.99 -4.95 26.10
C ALA A 2 13.98 -5.77 25.23
N VAL A 3 14.81 -6.61 25.84
CA VAL A 3 15.80 -7.44 25.12
C VAL A 3 15.15 -8.51 24.27
N VAL A 4 14.02 -9.10 24.71
CA VAL A 4 13.30 -10.14 23.95
C VAL A 4 12.61 -9.52 22.73
N GLY A 5 12.07 -8.33 22.84
CA GLY A 5 11.47 -7.60 21.71
C GLY A 5 12.50 -7.22 20.64
N LEU A 6 13.69 -6.78 21.05
CA LEU A 6 14.77 -6.40 20.14
C LEU A 6 15.32 -7.64 19.39
N VAL A 7 15.50 -8.77 20.08
CA VAL A 7 15.95 -10.03 19.46
C VAL A 7 14.91 -10.55 18.46
N SER A 8 13.63 -10.43 18.78
CA SER A 8 12.54 -10.82 17.86
C SER A 8 12.50 -9.92 16.60
N LEU A 9 12.66 -8.61 16.75
CA LEU A 9 12.67 -7.67 15.63
C LEU A 9 13.91 -7.86 14.76
N VAL A 10 15.08 -8.01 15.37
CA VAL A 10 16.35 -8.26 14.65
C VAL A 10 16.32 -9.63 13.98
N GLY A 11 15.82 -10.66 14.64
CA GLY A 11 15.61 -11.99 14.05
C GLY A 11 14.63 -11.94 12.87
N PHE A 12 13.58 -11.14 12.97
CA PHE A 12 12.60 -10.94 11.91
C PHE A 12 13.19 -10.22 10.69
N ILE A 13 13.91 -9.11 10.90
CA ILE A 13 14.59 -8.37 9.81
C ILE A 13 15.67 -9.25 9.18
N PHE A 14 16.43 -9.99 9.98
CA PHE A 14 17.52 -10.83 9.50
C PHE A 14 17.01 -12.07 8.75
N SER A 15 15.97 -12.74 9.24
CA SER A 15 15.36 -13.87 8.53
C SER A 15 14.77 -13.43 7.20
N ARG A 16 14.14 -12.26 7.16
CA ARG A 16 13.61 -11.68 5.93
C ARG A 16 14.71 -11.25 4.96
N TYR A 17 15.78 -10.67 5.48
CA TYR A 17 16.92 -10.28 4.68
C TYR A 17 17.65 -11.48 4.05
N LEU A 18 17.88 -12.55 4.82
CA LEU A 18 18.45 -13.79 4.30
C LEU A 18 17.58 -14.44 3.23
N LEU A 19 16.26 -14.44 3.41
CA LEU A 19 15.32 -15.00 2.45
C LEU A 19 15.22 -14.19 1.15
N ILE A 20 15.35 -12.87 1.22
CA ILE A 20 15.41 -12.00 0.03
C ILE A 20 16.66 -12.27 -0.82
N ASN A 21 17.77 -12.68 -0.20
CA ASN A 21 19.04 -12.94 -0.89
C ASN A 21 19.24 -14.41 -1.30
N THR A 22 18.46 -15.34 -0.77
CA THR A 22 18.64 -16.78 -1.01
C THR A 22 17.57 -17.37 -1.91
N LYS A 23 17.54 -17.09 -3.15
CA LYS A 23 16.77 -17.68 -4.25
C LYS A 23 15.73 -16.76 -4.87
N ASP A 24 15.73 -16.78 -6.19
CA ASP A 24 14.58 -16.52 -7.04
C ASP A 24 13.46 -17.55 -6.72
N SER A 25 12.87 -17.49 -5.54
CA SER A 25 11.64 -18.19 -5.28
C SER A 25 10.54 -17.39 -5.96
N VAL A 26 10.30 -17.69 -7.21
CA VAL A 26 8.99 -17.50 -7.81
C VAL A 26 8.03 -18.15 -6.82
N VAL A 27 7.26 -17.34 -6.11
CA VAL A 27 6.11 -17.85 -5.37
C VAL A 27 5.29 -18.54 -6.43
N ASP A 28 5.12 -19.84 -6.27
CA ASP A 28 4.33 -20.63 -7.20
C ASP A 28 2.89 -20.13 -7.09
N GLN A 29 2.52 -19.21 -7.98
CA GLN A 29 1.16 -18.67 -8.07
C GLN A 29 0.15 -19.76 -8.45
N THR A 30 0.64 -20.97 -8.81
CA THR A 30 -0.22 -22.09 -9.19
C THR A 30 -1.08 -22.62 -8.03
N GLU A 31 -0.74 -22.38 -6.77
CA GLU A 31 -1.64 -22.71 -5.64
C GLU A 31 -2.92 -21.85 -5.58
N PHE A 32 -2.96 -20.74 -6.30
CA PHE A 32 -4.17 -19.91 -6.45
C PHE A 32 -5.13 -20.40 -7.53
N LEU A 33 -4.78 -21.44 -8.29
CA LEU A 33 -5.57 -22.02 -9.37
C LEU A 33 -6.70 -22.96 -8.86
N GLY A 34 -7.53 -22.44 -7.95
CA GLY A 34 -8.88 -22.95 -7.77
C GLY A 34 -9.78 -22.61 -8.96
N SER A 35 -11.02 -23.09 -8.97
CA SER A 35 -11.99 -22.66 -9.98
C SER A 35 -12.15 -21.15 -9.98
N HIS A 36 -11.82 -20.47 -11.07
CA HIS A 36 -11.94 -19.02 -11.18
C HIS A 36 -13.40 -18.57 -11.28
N THR A 37 -14.32 -19.46 -11.56
CA THR A 37 -15.74 -19.17 -11.74
C THR A 37 -16.57 -19.61 -10.55
N ASN A 38 -17.55 -18.82 -10.21
CA ASN A 38 -18.57 -19.21 -9.24
C ASN A 38 -19.52 -20.23 -9.86
N PRO A 39 -20.24 -21.04 -9.05
CA PRO A 39 -21.35 -21.84 -9.55
C PRO A 39 -22.46 -20.92 -10.10
N PRO A 40 -23.03 -21.19 -11.30
CA PRO A 40 -24.04 -20.31 -11.90
C PRO A 40 -25.32 -20.20 -11.05
N GLU A 41 -25.56 -21.14 -10.16
CA GLU A 41 -26.70 -21.18 -9.24
C GLU A 41 -26.70 -20.05 -8.19
N ILE A 42 -25.60 -19.32 -8.04
CA ILE A 42 -25.54 -18.16 -7.13
C ILE A 42 -26.39 -16.99 -7.63
N TYR A 43 -26.71 -16.95 -8.92
CA TYR A 43 -27.50 -15.89 -9.53
C TYR A 43 -28.97 -16.15 -9.43
N GLY A 44 -29.74 -15.14 -9.02
CA GLY A 44 -31.19 -15.16 -8.88
C GLY A 44 -31.90 -14.11 -9.75
N HIS A 45 -31.11 -13.21 -10.35
CA HIS A 45 -31.59 -12.17 -11.24
C HIS A 45 -30.91 -12.31 -12.60
N PRO A 46 -31.60 -11.98 -13.71
CA PRO A 46 -30.98 -11.96 -15.03
C PRO A 46 -29.82 -10.98 -15.08
N SER A 47 -28.79 -11.34 -15.82
CA SER A 47 -27.70 -10.39 -16.09
C SER A 47 -28.20 -9.18 -16.85
N THR A 48 -27.76 -8.01 -16.43
CA THR A 48 -28.02 -6.75 -17.14
C THR A 48 -26.96 -6.45 -18.19
N GLY A 49 -25.88 -7.25 -18.26
CA GLY A 49 -24.69 -6.99 -19.06
C GLY A 49 -23.88 -5.79 -18.56
N LEU A 50 -24.19 -5.30 -17.36
CA LEU A 50 -23.45 -4.26 -16.68
C LEU A 50 -22.57 -4.87 -15.60
N LEU A 51 -21.46 -4.23 -15.32
CA LEU A 51 -20.56 -4.55 -14.21
C LEU A 51 -20.52 -3.36 -13.25
N TYR A 52 -20.67 -3.64 -11.96
CA TYR A 52 -20.48 -2.67 -10.88
C TYR A 52 -19.34 -3.17 -10.00
N SER A 53 -18.17 -2.53 -10.10
CA SER A 53 -17.03 -2.91 -9.26
C SER A 53 -17.12 -2.22 -7.91
N PRO A 54 -17.15 -2.97 -6.80
CA PRO A 54 -16.98 -2.40 -5.46
C PRO A 54 -15.53 -2.07 -5.17
N LEU A 55 -14.62 -2.50 -6.04
CA LEU A 55 -13.17 -2.43 -5.84
C LEU A 55 -12.56 -1.38 -6.77
N ASN A 56 -11.56 -0.68 -6.25
CA ASN A 56 -10.75 0.24 -7.02
C ASN A 56 -9.29 0.16 -6.59
N VAL A 57 -8.39 0.49 -7.50
CA VAL A 57 -6.95 0.63 -7.23
C VAL A 57 -6.40 1.77 -8.04
N HIS A 58 -5.57 2.57 -7.42
CA HIS A 58 -4.83 3.65 -8.06
C HIS A 58 -3.35 3.54 -7.71
N LEU A 59 -2.46 3.77 -8.67
CA LEU A 59 -1.03 3.85 -8.42
C LEU A 59 -0.61 5.30 -8.28
N ALA A 60 -0.22 5.68 -7.06
CA ALA A 60 0.29 7.02 -6.82
C ALA A 60 1.63 7.23 -7.56
N PRO A 61 1.86 8.42 -8.16
CA PRO A 61 3.05 8.72 -8.92
C PRO A 61 4.26 9.00 -8.02
N MET A 62 4.58 8.05 -7.12
CA MET A 62 5.73 8.17 -6.22
C MET A 62 7.02 7.88 -6.99
N ASP A 63 7.98 8.82 -6.91
CA ASP A 63 9.27 8.71 -7.59
C ASP A 63 10.35 8.12 -6.66
N ARG A 64 10.36 8.52 -5.39
CA ARG A 64 11.36 8.04 -4.42
C ARG A 64 10.89 8.21 -2.97
N LEU A 65 11.54 7.47 -2.09
CA LEU A 65 11.25 7.48 -0.66
C LEU A 65 12.51 7.21 0.14
N ILE A 66 12.64 7.91 1.28
CA ILE A 66 13.59 7.58 2.34
C ILE A 66 12.86 7.63 3.69
N LEU A 67 13.08 6.60 4.50
CA LEU A 67 12.56 6.49 5.87
C LEU A 67 13.73 6.31 6.82
N VAL A 68 13.76 7.11 7.89
CA VAL A 68 14.77 7.04 8.95
C VAL A 68 14.07 6.80 10.29
N ASP A 69 14.38 5.68 10.91
CA ASP A 69 13.90 5.34 12.25
C ASP A 69 14.84 5.94 13.32
N PHE A 70 14.29 6.44 14.41
CA PHE A 70 15.06 7.06 15.50
C PHE A 70 15.32 6.10 16.66
N ALA A 71 16.53 6.19 17.21
CA ALA A 71 16.92 5.49 18.43
C ALA A 71 16.54 6.31 19.65
N ASP A 72 15.86 5.67 20.61
CA ASP A 72 15.57 6.20 21.96
C ASP A 72 15.02 7.63 22.02
N ASP A 73 14.35 8.06 20.94
CA ASP A 73 13.69 9.36 20.89
C ASP A 73 12.38 9.32 21.69
N PRO A 74 12.12 10.28 22.60
CA PRO A 74 10.92 10.27 23.40
C PRO A 74 9.65 10.63 22.62
N ASP A 75 9.77 11.46 21.58
CA ASP A 75 8.65 12.08 20.90
C ASP A 75 8.31 11.41 19.56
N TYR A 76 9.38 11.00 18.82
CA TYR A 76 9.24 10.52 17.45
C TYR A 76 9.80 9.10 17.28
N SER A 77 9.15 8.29 16.45
CA SER A 77 9.65 6.98 16.04
C SER A 77 10.46 7.05 14.76
N SER A 78 10.05 7.90 13.81
CA SER A 78 10.73 8.03 12.52
C SER A 78 10.31 9.30 11.77
N ILE A 79 11.06 9.59 10.70
CA ILE A 79 10.74 10.57 9.68
C ILE A 79 10.81 9.92 8.30
N GLU A 80 9.87 10.23 7.44
CA GLU A 80 9.82 9.74 6.06
C GLU A 80 9.68 10.91 5.10
N LEU A 81 10.54 10.95 4.07
CA LEU A 81 10.46 11.88 2.95
C LEU A 81 10.07 11.10 1.70
N GLN A 82 8.94 11.42 1.14
CA GLN A 82 8.40 10.92 -0.11
C GLN A 82 8.49 12.01 -1.18
N VAL A 83 8.85 11.65 -2.40
CA VAL A 83 8.81 12.55 -3.56
C VAL A 83 7.87 11.95 -4.60
N PHE A 84 6.96 12.76 -5.09
CA PHE A 84 6.00 12.44 -6.14
C PHE A 84 6.30 13.28 -7.37
N ASP A 85 6.03 12.71 -8.55
CA ASP A 85 6.17 13.39 -9.83
C ASP A 85 4.90 13.11 -10.65
N ASP A 86 3.94 14.05 -10.58
CA ASP A 86 2.66 13.97 -11.27
C ASP A 86 2.58 15.02 -12.41
N ALA A 87 1.46 15.07 -13.11
CA ALA A 87 1.23 15.99 -14.21
C ALA A 87 1.41 17.48 -13.85
N ARG A 88 1.39 17.85 -12.56
CA ARG A 88 1.65 19.20 -12.06
C ARG A 88 3.11 19.42 -11.68
N GLY A 89 3.97 18.43 -11.91
CA GLY A 89 5.39 18.44 -11.59
C GLY A 89 5.73 17.78 -10.26
N ARG A 90 6.93 18.03 -9.80
CA ARG A 90 7.52 17.37 -8.62
C ARG A 90 7.06 18.03 -7.33
N GLY A 91 6.76 17.21 -6.32
CA GLY A 91 6.40 17.65 -4.98
C GLY A 91 6.86 16.66 -3.92
N ALA A 92 6.93 17.10 -2.66
CA ALA A 92 7.32 16.27 -1.53
C ALA A 92 6.20 16.13 -0.50
N ARG A 93 6.15 14.97 0.13
CA ARG A 93 5.38 14.69 1.35
C ARG A 93 6.34 14.23 2.42
N VAL A 94 6.11 14.71 3.63
CA VAL A 94 6.88 14.35 4.83
C VAL A 94 5.92 13.77 5.85
N LEU A 95 6.32 12.66 6.46
CA LEU A 95 5.59 12.03 7.55
C LEU A 95 6.48 12.06 8.79
N LEU A 96 5.95 12.64 9.86
CA LEU A 96 6.54 12.57 11.20
C LEU A 96 5.72 11.60 12.03
N TYR A 97 6.34 10.47 12.37
CA TYR A 97 5.70 9.43 13.17
C TYR A 97 5.90 9.70 14.65
N HIS A 98 4.84 10.04 15.35
CA HIS A 98 4.86 10.32 16.77
C HIS A 98 4.73 9.04 17.60
N LYS A 99 5.45 8.97 18.73
CA LYS A 99 5.31 7.88 19.71
C LYS A 99 4.13 8.07 20.65
N VAL A 100 3.76 9.33 20.88
CA VAL A 100 2.69 9.71 21.79
C VAL A 100 1.77 10.69 21.08
N GLY A 101 0.47 10.39 21.07
CA GLY A 101 -0.51 11.24 20.43
C GLY A 101 -1.41 10.51 19.43
N PRO A 102 -2.46 11.15 18.94
CA PRO A 102 -3.51 10.47 18.19
C PRO A 102 -3.19 10.17 16.74
N ALA A 103 -2.17 10.75 16.12
CA ALA A 103 -1.91 10.56 14.70
C ALA A 103 -0.49 10.94 14.29
N ASP A 104 -0.03 10.28 13.25
CA ASP A 104 1.13 10.70 12.49
C ASP A 104 0.81 12.01 11.76
N TYR A 105 1.79 12.89 11.64
CA TYR A 105 1.60 14.18 10.98
C TYR A 105 2.12 14.13 9.54
N TYR A 106 1.24 14.49 8.64
CA TYR A 106 1.53 14.59 7.21
C TYR A 106 1.72 16.06 6.81
N TYR A 107 2.82 16.32 6.12
CA TYR A 107 3.14 17.63 5.56
C TYR A 107 3.39 17.47 4.07
N THR A 108 2.87 18.38 3.26
CA THR A 108 3.04 18.30 1.81
C THR A 108 3.47 19.66 1.27
N SER A 109 4.37 19.66 0.29
CA SER A 109 4.83 20.90 -0.35
C SER A 109 3.74 21.53 -1.21
N ARG A 110 2.78 20.73 -1.67
CA ARG A 110 1.62 21.14 -2.47
C ARG A 110 0.52 20.09 -2.41
N VAL A 111 -0.67 20.44 -2.86
CA VAL A 111 -1.74 19.47 -3.09
C VAL A 111 -1.40 18.61 -4.31
N PHE A 112 -1.44 17.30 -4.15
CA PHE A 112 -1.28 16.34 -5.24
C PHE A 112 -2.65 15.98 -5.83
N ALA A 113 -2.74 15.88 -7.16
CA ALA A 113 -4.01 15.57 -7.83
C ALA A 113 -4.39 14.08 -7.65
N ASP A 114 -3.38 13.20 -7.72
CA ASP A 114 -3.55 11.77 -7.90
C ASP A 114 -2.95 10.97 -6.73
N VAL A 115 -2.71 11.65 -5.62
CA VAL A 115 -2.27 11.02 -4.37
C VAL A 115 -3.33 11.30 -3.33
N GLY A 116 -4.00 10.26 -2.84
CA GLY A 116 -4.94 10.42 -1.72
C GLY A 116 -4.24 11.13 -0.58
N GLU A 117 -4.73 12.31 -0.22
CA GLU A 117 -4.20 13.04 0.93
C GLU A 117 -5.01 12.61 2.15
N PRO A 118 -4.34 12.28 3.25
CA PRO A 118 -5.02 12.16 4.52
C PRO A 118 -5.70 13.50 4.85
N ASP A 119 -6.91 13.48 5.35
CA ASP A 119 -7.68 14.68 5.74
C ASP A 119 -6.91 15.64 6.66
N ALA A 120 -5.84 15.16 7.29
CA ALA A 120 -4.98 15.89 8.22
C ALA A 120 -3.67 16.43 7.58
N ALA A 121 -3.48 16.33 6.28
CA ALA A 121 -2.26 16.83 5.64
C ALA A 121 -2.17 18.36 5.73
N SER A 122 -1.01 18.87 6.15
CA SER A 122 -0.72 20.31 6.19
C SER A 122 0.10 20.71 4.96
N VAL A 123 -0.41 21.63 4.17
CA VAL A 123 0.32 22.16 3.01
C VAL A 123 1.34 23.19 3.49
N ILE A 124 2.60 22.97 3.15
CA ILE A 124 3.76 23.82 3.51
C ILE A 124 4.44 24.26 2.21
N PRO A 125 4.00 25.34 1.58
CA PRO A 125 4.56 25.80 0.31
C PRO A 125 6.05 26.17 0.38
N GLU A 126 6.52 26.60 1.57
CA GLU A 126 7.92 26.96 1.84
C GLU A 126 8.81 25.73 2.15
N MET A 127 8.30 24.52 1.98
CA MET A 127 9.10 23.31 2.17
C MET A 127 10.23 23.26 1.13
N GLU A 128 11.46 23.31 1.62
CA GLU A 128 12.67 23.07 0.82
C GLU A 128 13.04 21.61 0.89
N TYR A 129 13.16 20.95 -0.25
CA TYR A 129 13.57 19.54 -0.28
C TYR A 129 14.44 19.24 -1.49
N ARG A 130 15.30 18.26 -1.29
CA ARG A 130 16.10 17.64 -2.35
C ARG A 130 16.18 16.14 -2.08
N PHE A 131 16.09 15.35 -3.13
CA PHE A 131 16.31 13.92 -3.01
C PHE A 131 16.84 13.37 -4.33
N ASP A 132 18.15 13.19 -4.39
CA ASP A 132 18.87 12.71 -5.55
C ASP A 132 19.63 11.43 -5.21
N VAL A 133 19.56 10.46 -6.11
CA VAL A 133 20.41 9.28 -6.11
C VAL A 133 21.08 9.19 -7.46
N THR A 134 22.37 9.46 -7.49
CA THR A 134 23.17 9.56 -8.70
C THR A 134 24.37 8.63 -8.64
N ALA A 135 25.22 8.67 -9.66
CA ALA A 135 26.52 7.99 -9.61
C ALA A 135 27.42 8.48 -8.47
N SER A 136 27.19 9.68 -7.95
CA SER A 136 27.92 10.25 -6.80
C SER A 136 27.33 9.85 -5.44
N GLY A 137 26.21 9.12 -5.40
CA GLY A 137 25.58 8.63 -4.18
C GLY A 137 24.21 9.20 -3.92
N LEU A 138 23.77 9.08 -2.66
CA LEU A 138 22.52 9.63 -2.13
C LEU A 138 22.77 11.03 -1.58
N ASN A 139 21.89 11.96 -1.94
CA ASN A 139 21.71 13.23 -1.28
C ASN A 139 20.22 13.46 -1.04
N ALA A 140 19.79 13.45 0.22
CA ALA A 140 18.42 13.73 0.62
C ALA A 140 18.44 14.84 1.68
N GLU A 141 17.73 15.93 1.41
CA GLU A 141 17.66 17.10 2.26
C GLU A 141 16.21 17.57 2.39
N LEU A 142 15.86 18.05 3.58
CA LEU A 142 14.56 18.65 3.87
C LEU A 142 14.74 19.79 4.88
N LYS A 143 14.07 20.91 4.63
CA LYS A 143 13.87 21.97 5.60
C LYS A 143 12.42 22.44 5.54
N MET A 144 11.77 22.45 6.68
CA MET A 144 10.40 22.97 6.80
C MET A 144 10.13 23.42 8.24
N LYS A 145 8.98 24.03 8.46
CA LYS A 145 8.38 24.18 9.79
C LYS A 145 7.16 23.26 9.88
N ASP A 146 7.01 22.62 11.04
CA ASP A 146 5.82 21.83 11.31
C ASP A 146 4.60 22.73 11.62
N ARG A 147 3.45 22.12 11.88
CA ARG A 147 2.20 22.84 12.22
C ARG A 147 2.28 23.64 13.51
N GLU A 148 3.25 23.36 14.38
CA GLU A 148 3.53 24.06 15.62
C GLU A 148 4.60 25.16 15.44
N GLY A 149 5.14 25.31 14.23
CA GLY A 149 6.20 26.26 13.90
C GLY A 149 7.61 25.77 14.29
N LYS A 150 7.78 24.52 14.72
CA LYS A 150 9.07 23.91 15.00
C LYS A 150 9.83 23.66 13.72
N SER A 151 11.13 23.97 13.68
CA SER A 151 11.98 23.62 12.53
C SER A 151 12.15 22.11 12.42
N VAL A 152 12.07 21.59 11.20
CA VAL A 152 12.44 20.23 10.83
C VAL A 152 13.53 20.32 9.78
N GLU A 153 14.70 19.82 10.12
CA GLU A 153 15.87 19.76 9.28
C GLU A 153 16.30 18.30 9.16
N PHE A 154 16.45 17.83 7.93
CA PHE A 154 16.83 16.46 7.63
C PHE A 154 17.89 16.48 6.54
N GLN A 155 18.99 15.77 6.76
CA GLN A 155 20.07 15.60 5.79
C GLN A 155 20.60 14.18 5.86
N VAL A 156 20.64 13.53 4.71
CA VAL A 156 21.30 12.22 4.53
C VAL A 156 22.13 12.27 3.27
N ASN A 157 23.43 12.17 3.42
CA ASN A 157 24.39 12.07 2.33
C ASN A 157 25.11 10.72 2.43
N GLU A 158 25.24 9.99 1.35
CA GLU A 158 25.93 8.71 1.32
C GLU A 158 26.68 8.52 0.00
N ALA A 159 27.92 8.05 0.08
CA ALA A 159 28.68 7.67 -1.09
C ALA A 159 28.03 6.50 -1.85
N PRO A 160 28.22 6.39 -3.18
CA PRO A 160 27.54 5.40 -4.00
C PRO A 160 27.88 3.97 -3.59
N HIS A 161 26.90 3.09 -3.63
CA HIS A 161 27.07 1.66 -3.41
C HIS A 161 26.01 0.83 -4.12
N LYS A 162 26.22 -0.48 -4.15
CA LYS A 162 25.23 -1.41 -4.69
C LYS A 162 24.02 -1.51 -3.77
N LYS A 163 22.83 -1.50 -4.34
CA LYS A 163 21.57 -1.71 -3.62
C LYS A 163 21.56 -3.03 -2.84
N ASP A 164 20.94 -3.04 -1.68
CA ASP A 164 20.96 -4.18 -0.76
C ASP A 164 19.85 -5.21 -1.07
N SER A 165 18.77 -4.78 -1.71
CA SER A 165 17.63 -5.63 -2.02
C SER A 165 17.11 -5.38 -3.43
N LYS A 166 16.62 -6.43 -4.09
CA LYS A 166 15.92 -6.31 -5.37
C LYS A 166 14.52 -5.73 -5.21
N GLY A 167 13.84 -6.11 -4.15
CA GLY A 167 12.50 -5.62 -3.83
C GLY A 167 12.09 -5.98 -2.41
N PHE A 168 11.17 -5.22 -1.87
CA PHE A 168 10.68 -5.40 -0.51
C PHE A 168 9.26 -4.83 -0.40
N LEU A 169 8.31 -5.62 0.12
CA LEU A 169 6.99 -5.13 0.52
C LEU A 169 7.11 -4.50 1.92
N ALA A 170 6.74 -3.25 2.04
CA ALA A 170 6.78 -2.52 3.30
C ALA A 170 5.46 -1.80 3.57
N PRO A 171 5.07 -1.62 4.84
CA PRO A 171 4.06 -0.65 5.19
C PRO A 171 4.60 0.75 4.91
N VAL A 172 3.76 1.59 4.33
CA VAL A 172 4.03 3.01 4.13
C VAL A 172 3.12 3.77 5.05
N GLY A 173 3.66 4.75 5.68
CA GLY A 173 3.00 5.77 6.46
C GLY A 173 1.69 5.35 7.12
N GLY A 174 1.40 5.81 8.30
CA GLY A 174 0.11 5.53 8.91
C GLY A 174 -0.10 4.10 9.40
N SER A 175 0.96 3.32 9.68
CA SER A 175 0.78 2.06 10.43
C SER A 175 0.13 2.31 11.80
N ASN A 176 0.23 3.54 12.30
CA ASN A 176 -0.46 4.02 13.50
C ASN A 176 -1.73 4.82 13.18
N ALA A 177 -2.08 5.04 11.92
CA ALA A 177 -3.31 5.75 11.57
C ALA A 177 -4.53 4.99 12.12
N VAL A 178 -5.49 5.75 12.64
CA VAL A 178 -6.73 5.19 13.18
C VAL A 178 -7.70 4.88 12.06
N THR A 179 -7.64 5.65 10.97
CA THR A 179 -8.46 5.49 9.78
C THR A 179 -7.62 5.67 8.53
N PHE A 180 -7.93 4.90 7.48
CA PHE A 180 -7.38 5.08 6.15
C PHE A 180 -8.50 5.36 5.16
N ASP A 181 -8.28 6.32 4.27
CA ASP A 181 -9.15 6.50 3.10
C ASP A 181 -8.95 5.37 2.08
N TYR A 182 -7.78 4.72 2.09
CA TYR A 182 -7.42 3.59 1.24
C TYR A 182 -6.39 2.71 1.95
N PHE A 183 -6.29 1.45 1.56
CA PHE A 183 -5.21 0.58 2.04
C PHE A 183 -3.94 0.84 1.24
N PRO A 184 -2.83 1.24 1.88
CA PRO A 184 -1.57 1.48 1.21
C PRO A 184 -0.85 0.16 0.89
N PHE A 185 -0.72 -0.13 -0.38
CA PHE A 185 0.00 -1.29 -0.89
C PHE A 185 1.34 -0.83 -1.47
N PHE A 186 2.43 -1.12 -0.77
CA PHE A 186 3.71 -0.49 -1.05
C PHE A 186 4.84 -1.46 -1.29
N HIS A 187 5.52 -1.31 -2.41
CA HIS A 187 6.74 -2.03 -2.73
C HIS A 187 7.92 -1.09 -2.91
N MET A 188 9.04 -1.43 -2.27
CA MET A 188 10.32 -0.74 -2.43
C MET A 188 11.22 -1.54 -3.38
N LYS A 189 11.19 -1.26 -4.68
CA LYS A 189 12.13 -1.87 -5.63
C LYS A 189 13.52 -1.28 -5.44
N GLY A 190 14.56 -2.14 -5.48
CA GLY A 190 15.95 -1.71 -5.38
C GLY A 190 16.24 -0.93 -4.09
N MET A 191 15.70 -1.36 -2.97
CA MET A 191 15.92 -0.75 -1.67
C MET A 191 17.40 -0.82 -1.26
N ALA A 192 17.87 0.22 -0.58
CA ALA A 192 19.15 0.23 0.10
C ALA A 192 19.02 0.77 1.53
N PHE A 193 19.83 0.23 2.44
CA PHE A 193 20.06 0.81 3.75
C PHE A 193 21.16 1.87 3.70
N VAL A 194 21.01 2.94 4.49
CA VAL A 194 22.06 3.94 4.66
C VAL A 194 23.17 3.35 5.51
N ARG A 195 24.39 3.35 4.98
CA ARG A 195 25.59 2.82 5.70
C ARG A 195 26.00 3.76 6.82
N ARG A 196 26.65 3.21 7.85
CA ARG A 196 27.23 4.00 8.93
C ARG A 196 28.59 4.59 8.58
N SER A 197 29.33 3.92 7.69
CA SER A 197 30.53 4.45 7.07
C SER A 197 30.19 5.15 5.76
N ASP A 198 30.96 6.16 5.40
CA ASP A 198 30.82 6.91 4.14
C ASP A 198 29.45 7.59 3.97
N SER A 199 28.81 7.91 5.09
CA SER A 199 27.56 8.68 5.11
C SER A 199 27.57 9.73 6.22
N GLU A 200 26.81 10.78 5.98
CA GLU A 200 26.48 11.81 6.95
C GLU A 200 24.95 11.82 7.13
N VAL A 201 24.50 11.67 8.36
CA VAL A 201 23.08 11.73 8.72
C VAL A 201 22.90 12.76 9.83
N ALA A 202 22.22 13.85 9.53
CA ALA A 202 21.93 14.91 10.46
C ALA A 202 20.44 15.24 10.45
N ILE A 203 19.76 15.05 11.58
CA ILE A 203 18.35 15.30 11.69
C ILE A 203 18.08 16.13 12.95
N LYS A 204 17.32 17.23 12.78
CA LYS A 204 16.92 18.10 13.89
C LYS A 204 15.41 18.36 13.80
N ILE A 205 14.74 18.25 14.92
CA ILE A 205 13.32 18.61 15.07
C ILE A 205 13.20 19.52 16.28
N GLY A 206 12.66 20.74 16.09
CA GLY A 206 12.57 21.74 17.13
C GLY A 206 13.94 22.17 17.69
N GLY A 207 14.99 22.17 16.84
CA GLY A 207 16.37 22.49 17.24
C GLY A 207 17.12 21.35 17.98
N GLN A 208 16.46 20.22 18.26
CA GLN A 208 17.07 19.07 18.93
C GLN A 208 17.54 18.04 17.92
N ASN A 209 18.78 17.54 18.08
CA ASN A 209 19.29 16.47 17.25
C ASN A 209 18.56 15.15 17.52
N ARG A 210 18.27 14.42 16.46
CA ARG A 210 17.69 13.07 16.51
C ARG A 210 18.72 12.04 16.04
N THR A 211 18.82 10.94 16.77
CA THR A 211 19.80 9.89 16.49
C THR A 211 19.15 8.80 15.66
N PRO A 212 19.65 8.48 14.45
CA PRO A 212 19.12 7.36 13.68
C PRO A 212 19.34 6.01 14.39
N SER A 213 18.34 5.16 14.38
CA SER A 213 18.45 3.78 14.82
C SER A 213 19.48 3.01 13.99
N GLN A 214 20.13 2.04 14.63
CA GLN A 214 21.15 1.23 13.99
C GLN A 214 20.76 -0.24 13.97
N ILE A 215 21.06 -0.93 12.89
CA ILE A 215 20.98 -2.38 12.86
C ILE A 215 22.24 -2.93 13.55
N PRO A 216 22.10 -3.72 14.63
CA PRO A 216 23.26 -4.15 15.44
C PRO A 216 24.14 -5.17 14.75
N ILE A 217 23.64 -5.82 13.69
CA ILE A 217 24.36 -6.81 12.90
C ILE A 217 24.66 -6.29 11.50
N PRO A 218 25.79 -6.70 10.88
CA PRO A 218 26.10 -6.28 9.52
C PRO A 218 25.06 -6.77 8.51
N VAL A 219 24.65 -5.88 7.60
CA VAL A 219 23.86 -6.20 6.41
C VAL A 219 24.81 -6.19 5.21
N ASN A 220 24.91 -7.31 4.47
CA ASN A 220 25.90 -7.46 3.42
C ASN A 220 27.34 -7.05 3.86
N TRP A 221 27.72 -7.49 5.06
CA TRP A 221 29.02 -7.18 5.67
C TRP A 221 29.28 -5.70 5.99
N LYS A 222 28.23 -4.87 5.99
CA LYS A 222 28.30 -3.44 6.31
C LYS A 222 27.44 -3.12 7.52
N LEU A 223 27.95 -2.25 8.38
CA LEU A 223 27.14 -1.66 9.45
C LEU A 223 26.25 -0.58 8.84
N VAL A 224 24.97 -0.62 9.13
CA VAL A 224 23.96 0.27 8.55
C VAL A 224 23.06 0.87 9.63
N TYR A 225 22.48 2.01 9.29
CA TYR A 225 21.34 2.54 10.05
C TYR A 225 20.07 1.75 9.70
N LEU A 226 19.07 1.77 10.58
CA LEU A 226 17.70 1.37 10.27
C LEU A 226 17.03 2.51 9.47
N SER A 227 17.70 2.91 8.41
CA SER A 227 17.32 3.96 7.47
C SER A 227 17.41 3.38 6.09
N ARG A 228 16.34 3.49 5.32
CA ARG A 228 16.20 2.81 4.02
C ARG A 228 15.60 3.72 2.99
N TYR A 229 16.07 3.60 1.76
CA TYR A 229 15.57 4.39 0.65
C TYR A 229 15.42 3.58 -0.63
N THR A 230 14.61 4.09 -1.52
CA THR A 230 14.45 3.57 -2.88
C THR A 230 14.15 4.70 -3.87
N THR A 231 14.53 4.49 -5.12
CA THR A 231 14.21 5.35 -6.27
C THR A 231 13.23 4.69 -7.25
N ALA A 232 12.61 3.60 -6.83
CA ALA A 232 11.61 2.88 -7.60
C ALA A 232 10.53 2.31 -6.68
N PRO A 233 9.86 3.15 -5.87
CA PRO A 233 8.75 2.71 -5.06
C PRO A 233 7.51 2.49 -5.94
N ILE A 234 6.66 1.54 -5.55
CA ILE A 234 5.31 1.40 -6.10
C ILE A 234 4.35 1.59 -4.93
N LEU A 235 3.49 2.58 -5.01
CA LEU A 235 2.44 2.82 -4.03
C LEU A 235 1.07 2.60 -4.67
N GLY A 236 0.48 1.44 -4.41
CA GLY A 236 -0.91 1.14 -4.73
C GLY A 236 -1.85 1.64 -3.62
N GLN A 237 -2.83 2.42 -3.98
CA GLN A 237 -3.93 2.85 -3.12
C GLN A 237 -5.12 1.95 -3.40
N TRP A 238 -5.36 0.98 -2.52
CA TRP A 238 -6.40 -0.02 -2.72
C TRP A 238 -7.66 0.33 -1.97
N ASN A 239 -8.79 0.25 -2.66
CA ASN A 239 -10.14 0.46 -2.14
C ASN A 239 -10.27 1.77 -1.34
N LYS A 240 -10.16 2.89 -2.07
CA LYS A 240 -10.48 4.19 -1.51
C LYS A 240 -11.92 4.18 -0.99
N ALA A 241 -12.13 4.77 0.17
CA ALA A 241 -13.45 4.94 0.76
C ALA A 241 -14.43 5.58 -0.23
N HIS A 242 -15.63 5.04 -0.31
CA HIS A 242 -16.67 5.46 -1.24
C HIS A 242 -17.98 5.71 -0.50
N ASN A 243 -18.72 6.71 -0.91
CA ASN A 243 -20.03 7.01 -0.34
C ASN A 243 -20.92 7.70 -1.41
N ASP A 244 -21.17 7.01 -2.51
CA ASP A 244 -21.94 7.56 -3.65
C ASP A 244 -22.44 6.43 -4.56
N GLN A 245 -23.02 6.80 -5.70
CA GLN A 245 -23.41 5.86 -6.75
C GLN A 245 -22.20 5.24 -7.43
N LEU A 246 -22.25 3.95 -7.68
CA LEU A 246 -21.25 3.25 -8.48
C LEU A 246 -21.53 3.45 -9.97
N PRO A 247 -20.52 3.77 -10.77
CA PRO A 247 -20.69 3.84 -12.21
C PRO A 247 -20.96 2.44 -12.79
N ALA A 248 -21.91 2.38 -13.71
CA ALA A 248 -22.18 1.17 -14.47
C ALA A 248 -21.16 1.07 -15.62
N MET A 249 -20.34 0.03 -15.59
CA MET A 249 -19.38 -0.31 -16.65
C MET A 249 -20.05 -1.23 -17.68
N ARG A 250 -19.67 -1.10 -18.96
CA ARG A 250 -20.21 -1.91 -20.07
C ARG A 250 -19.07 -2.66 -20.77
N PRO A 251 -18.69 -3.84 -20.30
CA PRO A 251 -17.56 -4.59 -20.85
C PRO A 251 -17.75 -5.02 -22.32
N GLY A 252 -18.97 -5.11 -22.79
CA GLY A 252 -19.25 -5.61 -24.13
C GLY A 252 -18.91 -7.10 -24.26
N LEU A 253 -18.32 -7.50 -25.38
CA LEU A 253 -17.89 -8.90 -25.63
C LEU A 253 -16.43 -9.16 -25.17
N SER A 254 -15.76 -8.17 -24.63
CA SER A 254 -14.38 -8.29 -24.18
C SER A 254 -14.31 -9.00 -22.82
N GLN A 255 -13.30 -9.82 -22.64
CA GLN A 255 -12.96 -10.37 -21.32
C GLN A 255 -12.08 -9.40 -20.50
N ALA A 256 -11.78 -8.21 -21.01
CA ALA A 256 -11.07 -7.16 -20.33
C ALA A 256 -11.82 -5.84 -20.50
N TYR A 257 -11.89 -5.07 -19.44
CA TYR A 257 -12.48 -3.75 -19.40
C TYR A 257 -11.52 -2.78 -18.72
N GLN A 258 -11.29 -1.61 -19.32
CA GLN A 258 -10.43 -0.57 -18.74
C GLN A 258 -11.29 0.61 -18.32
N ASP A 259 -11.08 1.07 -17.10
CA ASP A 259 -11.63 2.29 -16.54
C ASP A 259 -10.50 3.13 -15.95
N GLY A 260 -10.13 4.19 -16.65
CA GLY A 260 -9.00 5.02 -16.27
C GLY A 260 -7.69 4.20 -16.18
N GLU A 261 -7.09 4.18 -14.99
CA GLU A 261 -5.84 3.47 -14.68
C GLU A 261 -6.07 2.06 -14.10
N THR A 262 -7.29 1.56 -14.17
CA THR A 262 -7.65 0.22 -13.73
C THR A 262 -8.11 -0.63 -14.91
N CYS A 263 -7.53 -1.81 -15.06
CA CYS A 263 -7.99 -2.84 -15.99
C CYS A 263 -8.61 -3.98 -15.20
N TYR A 264 -9.76 -4.47 -15.67
CA TYR A 264 -10.46 -5.63 -15.11
C TYR A 264 -10.39 -6.78 -16.11
N GLU A 265 -9.86 -7.92 -15.70
CA GLU A 265 -9.97 -9.18 -16.42
C GLU A 265 -11.22 -9.91 -15.93
N LEU A 266 -12.09 -10.23 -16.85
CA LEU A 266 -13.45 -10.71 -16.56
C LEU A 266 -13.63 -12.14 -16.99
N VAL A 267 -14.44 -12.89 -16.24
CA VAL A 267 -15.01 -14.17 -16.66
C VAL A 267 -16.50 -13.99 -16.92
N ASN A 268 -17.01 -14.63 -17.97
CA ASN A 268 -18.43 -14.66 -18.21
C ASN A 268 -19.01 -15.96 -17.64
N ASN A 269 -19.92 -15.82 -16.69
CA ASN A 269 -20.60 -16.93 -16.04
C ASN A 269 -22.11 -16.83 -16.31
N ALA A 270 -22.61 -17.60 -17.26
CA ALA A 270 -24.02 -17.62 -17.66
C ALA A 270 -24.58 -16.20 -18.00
N GLY A 271 -23.74 -15.35 -18.60
CA GLY A 271 -24.09 -13.98 -18.96
C GLY A 271 -23.72 -12.93 -17.91
N HIS A 272 -23.37 -13.31 -16.69
CA HIS A 272 -22.88 -12.42 -15.65
C HIS A 272 -21.38 -12.21 -15.79
N TYR A 273 -20.93 -10.96 -15.65
CA TYR A 273 -19.49 -10.64 -15.62
C TYR A 273 -18.97 -10.75 -14.19
N GLU A 274 -17.95 -11.57 -13.99
CA GLU A 274 -17.25 -11.72 -12.72
C GLU A 274 -15.84 -11.16 -12.85
N ILE A 275 -15.34 -10.45 -11.82
CA ILE A 275 -13.99 -9.90 -11.81
C ILE A 275 -13.03 -10.97 -11.30
N HIS A 276 -12.27 -11.55 -12.23
CA HIS A 276 -11.21 -12.50 -11.90
C HIS A 276 -9.94 -11.78 -11.44
N LYS A 277 -9.60 -10.69 -12.14
CA LYS A 277 -8.40 -9.93 -11.84
C LYS A 277 -8.64 -8.43 -12.01
N MET A 278 -8.01 -7.66 -11.16
CA MET A 278 -7.96 -6.21 -11.27
C MET A 278 -6.50 -5.77 -11.32
N ILE A 279 -6.15 -4.87 -12.23
CA ILE A 279 -4.80 -4.38 -12.42
C ILE A 279 -4.83 -2.86 -12.37
N GLY A 280 -4.21 -2.28 -11.34
CA GLY A 280 -3.89 -0.86 -11.31
C GLY A 280 -2.56 -0.62 -12.00
N PHE A 281 -2.45 0.38 -12.84
CA PHE A 281 -1.23 0.65 -13.58
C PHE A 281 -0.99 2.15 -13.76
N ASN A 282 0.25 2.51 -13.97
CA ASN A 282 0.69 3.80 -14.47
C ASN A 282 1.76 3.58 -15.54
N ASP A 283 2.38 4.63 -16.04
CA ASP A 283 3.39 4.56 -17.12
C ASP A 283 4.62 3.69 -16.77
N LYS A 284 4.86 3.41 -15.49
CA LYS A 284 6.09 2.75 -15.02
C LYS A 284 5.84 1.36 -14.43
N ASP A 285 4.71 1.18 -13.76
CA ASP A 285 4.48 0.02 -12.89
C ASP A 285 3.02 -0.42 -12.91
N ASN A 286 2.78 -1.64 -12.39
CA ASN A 286 1.44 -2.15 -12.15
C ASN A 286 1.37 -2.95 -10.85
N VAL A 287 0.16 -3.05 -10.30
CA VAL A 287 -0.20 -3.92 -9.18
C VAL A 287 -1.43 -4.71 -9.58
N SER A 288 -1.37 -6.02 -9.44
CA SER A 288 -2.49 -6.91 -9.75
C SER A 288 -3.13 -7.48 -8.50
N PHE A 289 -4.44 -7.64 -8.54
CA PHE A 289 -5.27 -8.30 -7.54
C PHE A 289 -6.01 -9.45 -8.23
N GLU A 290 -5.79 -10.67 -7.78
CA GLU A 290 -6.43 -11.87 -8.31
C GLU A 290 -7.38 -12.45 -7.28
N PHE A 291 -8.56 -12.91 -7.74
CA PHE A 291 -9.63 -13.41 -6.90
C PHE A 291 -9.99 -14.85 -7.28
N SER A 292 -10.15 -15.70 -6.28
CA SER A 292 -10.55 -17.12 -6.48
C SER A 292 -11.54 -17.56 -5.40
N PRO A 293 -12.80 -17.86 -5.78
CA PRO A 293 -13.45 -17.59 -7.07
C PRO A 293 -13.41 -16.10 -7.45
N ALA A 294 -13.75 -15.75 -8.68
CA ALA A 294 -13.89 -14.37 -9.13
C ALA A 294 -14.96 -13.62 -8.30
N ILE A 295 -14.82 -12.31 -8.16
CA ILE A 295 -15.86 -11.47 -7.53
C ILE A 295 -17.07 -11.49 -8.46
N PRO A 296 -18.25 -11.97 -7.98
CA PRO A 296 -19.43 -12.16 -8.82
C PRO A 296 -20.08 -10.82 -9.26
N ASP A 297 -20.96 -10.89 -10.25
CA ASP A 297 -21.91 -9.81 -10.55
C ASP A 297 -22.85 -9.61 -9.33
N LEU A 298 -22.49 -8.66 -8.48
CA LEU A 298 -23.12 -8.48 -7.18
C LEU A 298 -24.63 -8.21 -7.29
N PRO A 299 -25.13 -7.31 -8.18
CA PRO A 299 -26.56 -7.11 -8.38
C PRO A 299 -27.32 -8.37 -8.81
N GLY A 300 -26.67 -9.30 -9.50
CA GLY A 300 -27.25 -10.55 -9.99
C GLY A 300 -27.44 -11.63 -8.93
N LEU A 301 -26.82 -11.51 -7.76
CA LEU A 301 -26.84 -12.55 -6.73
C LEU A 301 -28.23 -12.86 -6.21
N LYS A 302 -28.48 -14.10 -5.77
CA LYS A 302 -29.72 -14.53 -5.07
C LYS A 302 -29.83 -13.86 -3.70
N GLU A 303 -31.08 -13.68 -3.30
CA GLU A 303 -31.42 -13.34 -1.91
C GLU A 303 -30.88 -14.39 -0.93
N GLY A 304 -30.31 -13.93 0.17
CA GLY A 304 -29.79 -14.78 1.25
C GLY A 304 -28.50 -15.54 0.93
N ILE A 305 -27.87 -15.28 -0.22
CA ILE A 305 -26.60 -15.93 -0.58
C ILE A 305 -25.45 -15.42 0.32
N GLU A 306 -24.59 -16.35 0.72
CA GLU A 306 -23.32 -16.08 1.39
C GLU A 306 -22.20 -16.73 0.58
N LEU A 307 -21.17 -15.97 0.22
CA LEU A 307 -20.04 -16.42 -0.57
C LEU A 307 -18.74 -16.02 0.13
N SER A 308 -17.72 -16.79 -0.11
CA SER A 308 -16.35 -16.46 0.31
C SER A 308 -15.35 -16.90 -0.73
N GLY A 309 -14.23 -16.24 -0.75
CA GLY A 309 -13.12 -16.59 -1.60
C GLY A 309 -11.83 -15.98 -1.08
N ARG A 310 -10.76 -16.19 -1.83
CA ARG A 310 -9.42 -15.71 -1.52
C ARG A 310 -8.98 -14.69 -2.55
N PHE A 311 -8.07 -13.82 -2.13
CA PHE A 311 -7.37 -12.93 -3.04
C PHE A 311 -5.88 -12.94 -2.80
N SER A 312 -5.13 -12.56 -3.83
CA SER A 312 -3.73 -12.18 -3.72
C SER A 312 -3.47 -10.89 -4.45
N ALA A 313 -2.61 -10.07 -3.90
CA ALA A 313 -2.23 -8.79 -4.47
C ALA A 313 -0.71 -8.68 -4.52
N GLY A 314 -0.16 -8.30 -5.66
CA GLY A 314 1.27 -8.18 -5.87
C GLY A 314 1.63 -7.24 -7.01
N ALA A 315 2.88 -6.78 -7.03
CA ALA A 315 3.44 -6.01 -8.13
C ALA A 315 4.43 -6.87 -8.91
N ASN A 316 4.57 -6.58 -10.21
CA ASN A 316 5.53 -7.27 -11.06
C ASN A 316 6.97 -7.11 -10.54
N GLU A 317 7.77 -8.17 -10.67
CA GLU A 317 9.19 -8.21 -10.35
C GLU A 317 9.55 -7.87 -8.89
N VAL A 318 8.57 -7.82 -8.00
CA VAL A 318 8.79 -7.52 -6.59
C VAL A 318 8.53 -8.75 -5.75
N LEU A 319 9.37 -8.97 -4.75
CA LEU A 319 9.15 -10.04 -3.77
C LEU A 319 8.09 -9.62 -2.76
N GLY A 320 7.11 -10.47 -2.58
CA GLY A 320 6.05 -10.31 -1.61
C GLY A 320 4.70 -10.00 -2.23
N ILE A 321 3.69 -10.57 -1.62
CA ILE A 321 2.28 -10.37 -1.93
C ILE A 321 1.51 -10.11 -0.64
N VAL A 322 0.37 -9.44 -0.76
CA VAL A 322 -0.67 -9.44 0.27
C VAL A 322 -1.72 -10.46 -0.15
N ALA A 323 -2.05 -11.38 0.74
CA ALA A 323 -3.09 -12.37 0.51
C ALA A 323 -4.13 -12.32 1.61
N GLY A 324 -5.34 -12.76 1.32
CA GLY A 324 -6.42 -12.79 2.28
C GLY A 324 -7.70 -13.40 1.73
N GLU A 325 -8.77 -13.10 2.40
CA GLU A 325 -10.11 -13.60 2.10
C GLU A 325 -11.06 -12.44 1.82
N TYR A 326 -12.10 -12.74 1.05
CA TYR A 326 -13.27 -11.88 0.92
C TYR A 326 -14.54 -12.64 1.28
N HIS A 327 -15.52 -11.93 1.80
CA HIS A 327 -16.83 -12.46 2.13
C HIS A 327 -17.91 -11.56 1.53
N ILE A 328 -18.91 -12.16 0.95
CA ILE A 328 -20.05 -11.45 0.32
C ILE A 328 -21.34 -12.04 0.89
N LYS A 329 -22.27 -11.17 1.30
CA LYS A 329 -23.59 -11.56 1.78
C LYS A 329 -24.64 -10.63 1.23
N ARG A 330 -25.66 -11.21 0.59
CA ARG A 330 -26.84 -10.47 0.14
C ARG A 330 -28.01 -10.63 1.11
N HIS A 331 -28.62 -9.53 1.48
CA HIS A 331 -29.87 -9.49 2.22
C HIS A 331 -30.78 -8.37 1.68
N GLY A 332 -31.86 -8.75 1.02
CA GLY A 332 -32.73 -7.81 0.32
C GLY A 332 -32.02 -7.06 -0.79
N ALA A 333 -32.19 -5.76 -0.78
CA ALA A 333 -31.53 -4.86 -1.71
C ALA A 333 -30.03 -4.59 -1.33
N THR A 334 -29.60 -5.02 -0.14
CA THR A 334 -28.27 -4.74 0.38
C THR A 334 -27.33 -5.92 0.18
N ILE A 335 -26.14 -5.62 -0.31
CA ILE A 335 -25.04 -6.57 -0.49
C ILE A 335 -23.87 -6.06 0.32
N ASN A 336 -23.48 -6.82 1.32
CA ASN A 336 -22.31 -6.52 2.13
C ASN A 336 -21.12 -7.30 1.58
N MET A 337 -19.97 -6.65 1.50
CA MET A 337 -18.70 -7.29 1.18
C MET A 337 -17.65 -6.87 2.18
N GLU A 338 -16.84 -7.84 2.62
CA GLU A 338 -15.68 -7.65 3.48
C GLU A 338 -14.44 -8.18 2.79
N ILE A 339 -13.31 -7.50 2.99
CA ILE A 339 -11.98 -7.95 2.58
C ILE A 339 -11.11 -7.98 3.82
N LEU A 340 -10.48 -9.14 4.06
CA LEU A 340 -9.64 -9.41 5.21
C LEU A 340 -8.23 -9.77 4.73
N PRO A 341 -7.28 -8.82 4.70
CA PRO A 341 -5.88 -9.15 4.50
C PRO A 341 -5.39 -10.03 5.64
N LEU A 342 -4.92 -11.24 5.35
CA LEU A 342 -4.48 -12.21 6.35
C LEU A 342 -2.97 -12.36 6.36
N ASP A 343 -2.36 -12.37 5.20
CA ASP A 343 -0.92 -12.47 5.03
C ASP A 343 -0.41 -11.34 4.12
N GLY A 344 0.61 -10.68 4.60
CA GLY A 344 1.39 -9.78 3.77
C GLY A 344 2.80 -10.31 3.66
N TYR A 345 3.33 -10.33 2.46
CA TYR A 345 4.69 -10.71 2.22
C TYR A 345 4.94 -12.22 2.20
N GLN A 346 4.43 -12.90 1.17
CA GLN A 346 4.84 -14.28 0.90
C GLN A 346 6.28 -14.28 0.31
N PRO A 347 7.15 -15.25 0.62
CA PRO A 347 6.87 -16.51 1.31
C PRO A 347 6.93 -16.45 2.84
N ASN A 348 7.02 -15.28 3.45
CA ASN A 348 7.09 -15.13 4.91
C ASN A 348 5.73 -14.72 5.50
N PRO A 349 4.84 -15.65 5.81
CA PRO A 349 3.56 -15.37 6.44
C PRO A 349 3.77 -14.73 7.83
N GLY A 350 2.76 -14.02 8.32
CA GLY A 350 2.77 -13.46 9.67
C GLY A 350 3.18 -11.99 9.74
N THR A 351 3.12 -11.24 8.65
CA THR A 351 3.25 -9.78 8.71
C THR A 351 2.01 -9.20 9.37
N LEU A 352 2.14 -8.87 10.65
CA LEU A 352 0.99 -8.57 11.51
C LEU A 352 0.21 -7.32 11.11
N TRP A 353 0.85 -6.34 10.48
CA TRP A 353 0.23 -5.06 10.17
C TRP A 353 -0.97 -5.17 9.20
N VAL A 354 -0.93 -6.09 8.24
CA VAL A 354 -2.06 -6.29 7.31
C VAL A 354 -3.29 -6.87 8.00
N LYS A 355 -3.11 -7.72 9.00
CA LYS A 355 -4.19 -8.35 9.77
C LYS A 355 -4.96 -7.37 10.66
N THR A 356 -4.43 -6.18 10.85
CA THR A 356 -5.05 -5.15 11.69
C THR A 356 -6.14 -4.37 10.97
N TRP A 357 -6.39 -4.64 9.69
CA TRP A 357 -7.32 -3.91 8.86
C TRP A 357 -8.35 -4.80 8.22
N THR A 358 -9.58 -4.31 8.14
CA THR A 358 -10.69 -4.91 7.39
C THR A 358 -11.35 -3.84 6.56
N TRP A 359 -11.57 -4.12 5.27
CA TRP A 359 -12.41 -3.30 4.43
C TRP A 359 -13.83 -3.82 4.47
N LYS A 360 -14.79 -2.89 4.58
CA LYS A 360 -16.21 -3.20 4.58
C LYS A 360 -16.92 -2.33 3.58
N SER A 361 -17.84 -2.91 2.85
CA SER A 361 -18.77 -2.18 2.00
C SER A 361 -20.20 -2.66 2.17
N ALA A 362 -21.11 -1.71 2.03
CA ALA A 362 -22.53 -1.96 1.90
C ALA A 362 -23.01 -1.34 0.58
N MET A 363 -23.39 -2.20 -0.35
CA MET A 363 -23.92 -1.83 -1.65
C MET A 363 -25.45 -1.97 -1.62
N THR A 364 -26.15 -1.01 -2.18
CA THR A 364 -27.60 -1.02 -2.29
C THR A 364 -28.01 -0.97 -3.75
N VAL A 365 -28.84 -1.91 -4.15
CA VAL A 365 -29.45 -1.96 -5.50
C VAL A 365 -30.85 -1.39 -5.41
N ALA A 366 -31.07 -0.24 -6.02
CA ALA A 366 -32.36 0.41 -6.05
C ALA A 366 -33.32 -0.25 -7.07
N VAL A 367 -34.63 0.02 -6.95
CA VAL A 367 -35.64 -0.55 -7.83
C VAL A 367 -35.48 -0.12 -9.29
N ASP A 368 -34.90 1.06 -9.52
CA ASP A 368 -34.61 1.59 -10.85
C ASP A 368 -33.30 1.02 -11.45
N GLY A 369 -32.63 0.13 -10.72
CA GLY A 369 -31.36 -0.48 -11.13
C GLY A 369 -30.10 0.34 -10.81
N THR A 370 -30.24 1.50 -10.18
CA THR A 370 -29.07 2.24 -9.70
C THR A 370 -28.42 1.51 -8.53
N VAL A 371 -27.09 1.58 -8.48
CA VAL A 371 -26.30 0.93 -7.44
C VAL A 371 -25.52 1.99 -6.70
N SER A 372 -25.70 2.07 -5.39
CA SER A 372 -24.92 2.94 -4.51
C SER A 372 -24.09 2.10 -3.55
N MET A 373 -22.97 2.65 -3.08
CA MET A 373 -22.09 1.95 -2.15
C MET A 373 -21.56 2.92 -1.09
N LYS A 374 -21.48 2.41 0.15
CA LYS A 374 -20.67 3.01 1.21
C LYS A 374 -19.59 2.02 1.59
N SER A 375 -18.34 2.46 1.63
CA SER A 375 -17.23 1.59 2.01
C SER A 375 -16.17 2.33 2.83
N GLU A 376 -15.46 1.59 3.67
CA GLU A 376 -14.39 2.12 4.50
C GLU A 376 -13.41 1.02 4.92
N TRP A 377 -12.17 1.41 5.25
CA TRP A 377 -11.22 0.58 5.98
C TRP A 377 -11.36 0.83 7.48
N THR A 378 -11.45 -0.23 8.24
CA THR A 378 -11.52 -0.18 9.70
C THR A 378 -10.36 -0.93 10.32
N ARG A 379 -9.80 -0.39 11.40
CA ARG A 379 -8.76 -1.07 12.16
C ARG A 379 -9.41 -2.06 13.12
N ASN A 380 -8.95 -3.29 13.06
CA ASN A 380 -9.33 -4.32 14.04
C ASN A 380 -8.62 -3.99 15.37
N GLY A 381 -9.38 -3.95 16.47
CA GLY A 381 -8.90 -3.60 17.81
C GLY A 381 -7.93 -4.62 18.41
#